data_2c7e14f61e68229ad655a41e6dd064e0
#
_entry.id   2c7e14f61e68229ad655a41e6dd064e0
#
_cell.length_a   1.000
_cell.length_b   1.000
_cell.length_c   1.000
_cell.angle_alpha   90.00
_cell.angle_beta   90.00
_cell.angle_gamma   90.00
#
_symmetry.space_group_name_H-M   'P 1'
#
loop_
_entity.id
_entity.type
_entity.pdbx_description
1 polymer ?
#
loop_
_entity_poly.entity_id
_entity_poly.type
_entity_poly.pdbx_seq_one_letter_code
_entity_poly.pdbx_strand_id
1 'polypeptide(L)'
;LNNKTVVYMNHLLSAALIIAGLAIPQVSNAQFSEENKVKSQAFKHLDFGVTAGTTGIGFDLTTPICNFAQVRAGFSYMPKIKPTMHFGVQVGDDPATSQSKFDKMSGMLESFTGNEIDSRIDMIGEPTFYNFNLLVDIFPLKNKNWHISAGFYYGPSSIAKAYNTTEDMPSLIAVCMYNRMYEFFTESRYWDEPFIGNELMDPEIGMALQERFDNYGRMGIYLGDYTKDIYDIDGNIIHKKGDPYIMEPDENNMAKARFKVNRFKPYLGFGYNGKLLKNNDRYKIGFDCGIMFWGGK
;
A
#
# COMPACT_ATOMS: atom_id res chain seq x y z
N LEU A 1 1.25 16.61 19.76
CA LEU A 1 2.03 16.27 18.55
C LEU A 1 1.18 15.37 17.68
N ASN A 2 0.82 15.85 16.49
CA ASN A 2 -0.04 15.16 15.52
C ASN A 2 0.65 13.87 15.03
N ASN A 3 0.42 12.74 15.68
CA ASN A 3 0.87 11.43 15.22
C ASN A 3 0.00 10.98 14.04
N LYS A 4 0.30 11.52 12.85
CA LYS A 4 -0.13 10.89 11.61
C LYS A 4 0.76 9.67 11.44
N THR A 5 0.25 8.50 11.76
CA THR A 5 0.95 7.22 11.53
C THR A 5 1.27 7.11 10.05
N VAL A 6 2.55 7.26 9.72
CA VAL A 6 3.06 7.17 8.36
C VAL A 6 3.67 5.79 8.21
N VAL A 7 2.91 4.88 7.60
CA VAL A 7 3.42 3.55 7.24
C VAL A 7 4.39 3.69 6.08
N TYR A 8 5.66 3.47 6.33
CA TYR A 8 6.66 3.30 5.28
C TYR A 8 6.68 1.84 4.88
N MET A 9 6.00 1.52 3.80
CA MET A 9 5.97 0.19 3.22
C MET A 9 7.31 -0.11 2.55
N ASN A 10 8.28 -0.57 3.38
CA ASN A 10 9.56 -1.07 2.90
C ASN A 10 9.42 -2.55 2.55
N HIS A 11 9.57 -2.86 1.28
CA HIS A 11 9.88 -4.18 0.71
C HIS A 11 8.83 -5.29 0.65
N LEU A 12 7.69 -5.28 1.32
CA LEU A 12 6.64 -6.27 1.05
C LEU A 12 5.95 -6.07 -0.32
N LEU A 13 5.99 -4.86 -0.85
CA LEU A 13 5.57 -4.55 -2.22
C LEU A 13 6.74 -4.37 -3.21
N SER A 14 7.99 -4.57 -2.77
CA SER A 14 9.14 -4.68 -3.70
C SER A 14 9.16 -6.01 -4.43
N ALA A 15 8.52 -7.02 -3.86
CA ALA A 15 8.32 -8.30 -4.49
C ALA A 15 6.91 -8.32 -5.10
N ALA A 16 6.85 -8.07 -6.38
CA ALA A 16 5.77 -8.51 -7.23
C ALA A 16 4.38 -7.87 -7.00
N LEU A 17 4.23 -6.55 -7.17
CA LEU A 17 3.11 -6.16 -8.00
C LEU A 17 3.51 -6.54 -9.43
N ILE A 18 3.38 -7.81 -9.78
CA ILE A 18 3.29 -8.27 -11.17
C ILE A 18 2.04 -7.58 -11.70
N ILE A 19 2.25 -6.46 -12.35
CA ILE A 19 1.19 -5.74 -13.05
C ILE A 19 0.87 -6.60 -14.26
N ALA A 20 0.06 -7.63 -14.07
CA ALA A 20 -0.67 -8.22 -15.17
C ALA A 20 -1.65 -7.15 -15.64
N GLY A 21 -1.21 -6.30 -16.55
CA GLY A 21 -2.08 -5.40 -17.26
C GLY A 21 -3.07 -6.25 -18.02
N LEU A 22 -4.32 -6.30 -17.55
CA LEU A 22 -5.41 -6.87 -18.32
C LEU A 22 -5.41 -6.15 -19.67
N ALA A 23 -5.35 -6.93 -20.74
CA ALA A 23 -5.32 -6.45 -22.10
C ALA A 23 -6.54 -5.56 -22.38
N ILE A 24 -6.33 -4.26 -22.35
CA ILE A 24 -7.29 -3.31 -22.88
C ILE A 24 -6.70 -2.78 -24.19
N PRO A 25 -7.50 -2.70 -25.25
CA PRO A 25 -6.99 -2.31 -26.54
C PRO A 25 -6.31 -0.94 -26.51
N GLN A 26 -5.05 -0.89 -26.84
CA GLN A 26 -4.41 0.34 -27.25
C GLN A 26 -4.96 0.67 -28.64
N VAL A 27 -5.79 1.68 -28.71
CA VAL A 27 -6.25 2.20 -29.98
C VAL A 27 -5.30 3.32 -30.38
N SER A 28 -4.36 3.03 -31.26
CA SER A 28 -3.48 4.04 -31.83
C SER A 28 -4.14 4.69 -33.04
N ASN A 29 -4.45 5.95 -32.94
CA ASN A 29 -4.97 6.76 -34.04
C ASN A 29 -3.99 7.88 -34.37
N ALA A 30 -3.81 8.06 -35.64
CA ALA A 30 -3.20 9.16 -36.36
C ALA A 30 -1.74 9.00 -36.80
N GLN A 31 -1.59 8.58 -38.06
CA GLN A 31 -0.44 8.96 -38.89
C GLN A 31 -0.67 10.34 -39.48
N PHE A 32 0.15 11.29 -39.12
CA PHE A 32 0.39 12.46 -39.98
C PHE A 32 1.51 12.08 -40.94
N SER A 33 1.13 11.85 -42.17
CA SER A 33 2.07 11.53 -43.25
C SER A 33 2.50 12.83 -43.90
N GLU A 34 3.72 13.29 -43.67
CA GLU A 34 4.42 14.18 -44.59
C GLU A 34 5.59 13.43 -45.20
N GLU A 35 5.49 13.23 -46.54
CA GLU A 35 6.60 12.83 -47.36
C GLU A 35 7.56 14.03 -47.53
N ASN A 36 8.80 13.90 -47.02
CA ASN A 36 10.01 14.17 -47.78
C ASN A 36 11.30 13.99 -46.95
N LYS A 37 12.11 13.06 -47.50
CA LYS A 37 13.57 12.99 -47.47
C LYS A 37 14.33 13.40 -46.22
N VAL A 38 14.73 12.42 -45.44
CA VAL A 38 16.11 12.13 -45.02
C VAL A 38 16.14 10.80 -44.30
N LYS A 39 17.16 9.97 -44.49
CA LYS A 39 17.32 8.60 -43.99
C LYS A 39 17.48 8.45 -42.45
N SER A 40 16.88 9.28 -41.68
CA SER A 40 16.75 9.08 -40.24
C SER A 40 15.38 8.42 -39.98
N GLN A 41 15.38 7.23 -39.42
CA GLN A 41 14.14 6.55 -39.02
C GLN A 41 13.58 7.08 -37.69
N ALA A 42 14.26 8.03 -37.08
CA ALA A 42 13.82 8.69 -35.86
C ALA A 42 12.63 9.62 -36.16
N PHE A 43 11.62 9.56 -35.30
CA PHE A 43 10.44 10.44 -35.28
C PHE A 43 9.60 10.43 -36.58
N LYS A 44 9.54 9.29 -37.28
CA LYS A 44 8.77 9.15 -38.53
C LYS A 44 7.27 9.25 -38.35
N HIS A 45 6.76 8.82 -37.24
CA HIS A 45 5.35 8.86 -36.89
C HIS A 45 5.20 8.98 -35.37
N LEU A 46 4.06 9.47 -34.98
CA LEU A 46 3.62 9.54 -33.58
C LEU A 46 2.38 8.67 -33.43
N ASP A 47 2.47 7.67 -32.56
CA ASP A 47 1.35 6.82 -32.21
C ASP A 47 0.75 7.30 -30.90
N PHE A 48 -0.57 7.31 -30.81
CA PHE A 48 -1.31 7.61 -29.60
C PHE A 48 -1.92 6.32 -29.05
N GLY A 49 -1.72 6.06 -27.78
CA GLY A 49 -2.27 4.90 -27.06
C GLY A 49 -3.13 5.30 -25.87
N VAL A 50 -4.16 4.51 -25.59
CA VAL A 50 -4.91 4.55 -24.33
C VAL A 50 -4.62 3.28 -23.59
N THR A 51 -4.29 3.40 -22.31
CA THR A 51 -3.93 2.27 -21.44
C THR A 51 -4.85 2.20 -20.25
N ALA A 52 -5.09 1.00 -19.78
CA ALA A 52 -5.72 0.78 -18.49
C ALA A 52 -5.04 -0.41 -17.79
N GLY A 53 -4.86 -0.31 -16.50
CA GLY A 53 -4.16 -1.32 -15.73
C GLY A 53 -4.07 -0.95 -14.26
N THR A 54 -3.13 -1.54 -13.57
CA THR A 54 -2.92 -1.31 -12.14
C THR A 54 -2.35 0.08 -11.81
N THR A 55 -1.83 0.80 -12.80
CA THR A 55 -1.47 2.23 -12.68
C THR A 55 -2.64 3.16 -12.97
N GLY A 56 -3.83 2.61 -13.24
CA GLY A 56 -5.04 3.34 -13.58
C GLY A 56 -5.30 3.42 -15.07
N ILE A 57 -6.01 4.46 -15.47
CA ILE A 57 -6.28 4.79 -16.87
C ILE A 57 -5.26 5.83 -17.33
N GLY A 58 -4.73 5.65 -18.52
CA GLY A 58 -3.69 6.53 -19.04
C GLY A 58 -3.74 6.70 -20.55
N PHE A 59 -2.85 7.55 -21.02
CA PHE A 59 -2.56 7.72 -22.42
C PHE A 59 -1.06 7.81 -22.64
N ASP A 60 -0.61 7.31 -23.76
CA ASP A 60 0.80 7.30 -24.16
C ASP A 60 0.97 7.87 -25.55
N LEU A 61 2.06 8.59 -25.73
CA LEU A 61 2.58 9.02 -27.02
C LEU A 61 3.86 8.24 -27.31
N THR A 62 3.91 7.59 -28.45
CA THR A 62 5.02 6.70 -28.81
C THR A 62 5.60 7.12 -30.15
N THR A 63 6.92 7.16 -30.25
CA THR A 63 7.62 7.48 -31.49
C THR A 63 8.86 6.60 -31.67
N PRO A 64 9.13 6.07 -32.87
CA PRO A 64 10.33 5.29 -33.12
C PRO A 64 11.59 6.16 -33.04
N ILE A 65 12.65 5.65 -32.42
CA ILE A 65 13.97 6.24 -32.40
C ILE A 65 14.83 5.59 -33.50
N CYS A 66 14.70 4.30 -33.67
CA CYS A 66 15.39 3.49 -34.64
C CYS A 66 14.55 2.26 -35.04
N ASN A 67 15.11 1.39 -35.88
CA ASN A 67 14.38 0.22 -36.40
C ASN A 67 13.92 -0.76 -35.34
N PHE A 68 14.59 -0.81 -34.18
CA PHE A 68 14.36 -1.79 -33.13
C PHE A 68 13.98 -1.17 -31.79
N ALA A 69 13.83 0.17 -31.73
CA ALA A 69 13.48 0.85 -30.49
C ALA A 69 12.57 2.06 -30.72
N GLN A 70 11.71 2.30 -29.73
CA GLN A 70 10.83 3.48 -29.65
C GLN A 70 10.86 4.09 -28.26
N VAL A 71 10.53 5.37 -28.17
CA VAL A 71 10.26 6.06 -26.89
C VAL A 71 8.77 6.18 -26.72
N ARG A 72 8.33 5.92 -25.49
CA ARG A 72 6.95 6.08 -25.05
C ARG A 72 6.93 7.03 -23.86
N ALA A 73 6.17 8.11 -23.99
CA ALA A 73 5.92 9.06 -22.92
C ALA A 73 4.43 9.13 -22.66
N GLY A 74 4.02 9.07 -21.39
CA GLY A 74 2.63 9.02 -21.08
C GLY A 74 2.28 9.54 -19.71
N PHE A 75 1.00 9.50 -19.42
CA PHE A 75 0.40 9.88 -18.16
C PHE A 75 -0.67 8.87 -17.78
N SER A 76 -0.69 8.44 -16.52
CA SER A 76 -1.73 7.59 -15.97
C SER A 76 -2.31 8.20 -14.70
N TYR A 77 -3.58 7.98 -14.49
CA TYR A 77 -4.33 8.43 -13.33
C TYR A 77 -5.14 7.27 -12.77
N MET A 78 -5.03 7.04 -11.46
CA MET A 78 -5.83 6.03 -10.75
C MET A 78 -7.19 6.63 -10.39
N PRO A 79 -8.30 6.08 -10.91
CA PRO A 79 -9.63 6.50 -10.50
C PRO A 79 -9.82 6.26 -9.00
N LYS A 80 -10.66 7.08 -8.39
CA LYS A 80 -11.02 6.92 -6.98
C LYS A 80 -11.92 5.71 -6.80
N ILE A 81 -11.32 4.55 -6.65
CA ILE A 81 -11.99 3.34 -6.18
C ILE A 81 -11.84 3.28 -4.66
N LYS A 82 -12.75 2.62 -3.98
CA LYS A 82 -12.75 2.48 -2.52
C LYS A 82 -12.84 0.98 -2.15
N PRO A 83 -11.79 0.20 -2.44
CA PRO A 83 -11.77 -1.19 -2.02
C PRO A 83 -11.75 -1.27 -0.49
N THR A 84 -12.52 -2.21 0.06
CA THR A 84 -12.43 -2.58 1.46
C THR A 84 -11.27 -3.56 1.64
N MET A 85 -10.44 -3.29 2.61
CA MET A 85 -9.31 -4.13 3.02
C MET A 85 -9.54 -4.60 4.45
N HIS A 86 -9.29 -5.89 4.72
CA HIS A 86 -9.51 -6.49 6.02
C HIS A 86 -8.17 -6.61 6.76
N PHE A 87 -8.13 -6.13 7.99
CA PHE A 87 -6.97 -6.20 8.86
C PHE A 87 -7.35 -6.91 10.16
N GLY A 88 -6.44 -7.74 10.68
CA GLY A 88 -6.64 -8.40 11.97
C GLY A 88 -6.25 -7.48 13.13
N VAL A 89 -6.95 -7.61 14.25
CA VAL A 89 -6.50 -7.09 15.55
C VAL A 89 -5.48 -8.04 16.13
N GLN A 90 -4.34 -7.52 16.54
CA GLN A 90 -3.28 -8.27 17.20
C GLN A 90 -3.13 -7.84 18.65
N VAL A 91 -2.89 -8.82 19.53
CA VAL A 91 -2.61 -8.65 20.96
C VAL A 91 -1.22 -9.17 21.27
N GLY A 92 -0.34 -8.25 21.68
CA GLY A 92 1.07 -8.55 21.95
C GLY A 92 1.89 -8.81 20.68
N ASP A 93 3.15 -9.19 20.88
CA ASP A 93 4.15 -9.28 19.80
C ASP A 93 4.16 -10.64 19.11
N ASP A 94 3.49 -11.65 19.66
CA ASP A 94 3.45 -13.00 19.10
C ASP A 94 2.15 -13.26 18.33
N PRO A 95 2.19 -13.29 16.99
CA PRO A 95 1.01 -13.57 16.18
C PRO A 95 0.36 -14.91 16.43
N ALA A 96 1.13 -15.93 16.86
CA ALA A 96 0.62 -17.28 17.10
C ALA A 96 -0.34 -17.36 18.31
N THR A 97 -0.15 -16.50 19.30
CA THR A 97 -0.97 -16.44 20.51
C THR A 97 -2.01 -15.32 20.47
N SER A 98 -1.90 -14.40 19.54
CA SER A 98 -2.72 -13.18 19.45
C SER A 98 -4.22 -13.47 19.46
N GLN A 99 -4.71 -14.36 18.58
CA GLN A 99 -6.15 -14.68 18.51
C GLN A 99 -6.67 -15.26 19.83
N SER A 100 -5.94 -16.16 20.44
CA SER A 100 -6.34 -16.74 21.76
C SER A 100 -6.36 -15.69 22.87
N LYS A 101 -5.45 -14.72 22.83
CA LYS A 101 -5.45 -13.60 23.78
C LYS A 101 -6.64 -12.68 23.51
N PHE A 102 -6.90 -12.36 22.24
CA PHE A 102 -8.06 -11.56 21.83
C PHE A 102 -9.37 -12.19 22.31
N ASP A 103 -9.61 -13.47 22.04
CA ASP A 103 -10.83 -14.19 22.42
C ASP A 103 -11.09 -14.16 23.93
N LYS A 104 -10.02 -14.20 24.75
CA LYS A 104 -10.12 -14.10 26.19
C LYS A 104 -10.45 -12.68 26.68
N MET A 105 -10.11 -11.67 25.90
CA MET A 105 -10.32 -10.27 26.26
C MET A 105 -11.61 -9.70 25.67
N SER A 106 -12.07 -10.21 24.52
CA SER A 106 -13.26 -9.69 23.83
C SER A 106 -14.50 -9.67 24.70
N GLY A 107 -14.79 -10.76 25.41
CA GLY A 107 -15.95 -10.81 26.31
C GLY A 107 -15.92 -9.78 27.45
N MET A 108 -14.74 -9.44 27.97
CA MET A 108 -14.58 -8.36 28.93
C MET A 108 -14.82 -7.00 28.26
N LEU A 109 -14.21 -6.76 27.09
CA LEU A 109 -14.35 -5.52 26.34
C LEU A 109 -15.79 -5.29 25.86
N GLU A 110 -16.49 -6.34 25.43
CA GLU A 110 -17.91 -6.32 25.10
C GLU A 110 -18.78 -5.89 26.29
N SER A 111 -18.47 -6.38 27.50
CA SER A 111 -19.19 -5.97 28.70
C SER A 111 -19.00 -4.48 29.03
N PHE A 112 -17.87 -3.90 28.69
CA PHE A 112 -17.61 -2.47 28.88
C PHE A 112 -18.19 -1.59 27.78
N THR A 113 -18.14 -2.04 26.53
CA THR A 113 -18.60 -1.25 25.38
C THR A 113 -20.08 -1.42 25.07
N GLY A 114 -20.67 -2.52 25.52
CA GLY A 114 -22.05 -2.93 25.20
C GLY A 114 -22.25 -3.35 23.75
N ASN A 115 -21.17 -3.59 23.00
CA ASN A 115 -21.19 -3.98 21.60
C ASN A 115 -20.32 -5.20 21.37
N GLU A 116 -20.66 -5.99 20.36
CA GLU A 116 -19.81 -7.07 19.87
C GLU A 116 -18.49 -6.51 19.32
N ILE A 117 -17.39 -7.17 19.66
CA ILE A 117 -16.04 -6.77 19.29
C ILE A 117 -15.48 -7.77 18.28
N ASP A 118 -15.27 -7.33 17.04
CA ASP A 118 -14.66 -8.15 16.01
C ASP A 118 -13.12 -8.06 16.08
N SER A 119 -12.46 -9.20 15.88
CA SER A 119 -11.01 -9.28 15.67
C SER A 119 -10.56 -8.77 14.31
N ARG A 120 -11.48 -8.38 13.46
CA ARG A 120 -11.23 -7.85 12.11
C ARG A 120 -11.70 -6.41 12.01
N ILE A 121 -10.84 -5.57 11.48
CA ILE A 121 -11.13 -4.16 11.19
C ILE A 121 -11.13 -3.96 9.69
N ASP A 122 -12.22 -3.44 9.17
CA ASP A 122 -12.37 -3.11 7.76
C ASP A 122 -11.91 -1.67 7.50
N MET A 123 -10.95 -1.53 6.60
CA MET A 123 -10.45 -0.22 6.19
C MET A 123 -10.76 0.04 4.72
N ILE A 124 -11.24 1.23 4.44
CA ILE A 124 -11.44 1.69 3.06
C ILE A 124 -10.11 2.19 2.52
N GLY A 125 -9.61 1.54 1.47
CA GLY A 125 -8.45 1.98 0.71
C GLY A 125 -8.85 3.01 -0.35
N GLU A 126 -8.17 4.15 -0.38
CA GLU A 126 -8.37 5.17 -1.41
C GLU A 126 -7.04 5.41 -2.14
N PRO A 127 -6.88 4.90 -3.37
CA PRO A 127 -5.72 5.20 -4.18
C PRO A 127 -5.73 6.69 -4.57
N THR A 128 -4.56 7.33 -4.50
CA THR A 128 -4.42 8.78 -4.68
C THR A 128 -3.27 9.13 -5.61
N PHE A 129 -2.90 8.24 -6.53
CA PHE A 129 -1.72 8.46 -7.35
C PHE A 129 -2.04 8.69 -8.83
N TYR A 130 -1.16 9.46 -9.42
CA TYR A 130 -1.01 9.63 -10.86
C TYR A 130 0.47 9.50 -11.21
N ASN A 131 0.79 9.12 -12.44
CA ASN A 131 2.18 9.00 -12.85
C ASN A 131 2.37 9.53 -14.26
N PHE A 132 3.47 10.24 -14.46
CA PHE A 132 4.09 10.39 -15.76
C PHE A 132 5.02 9.21 -16.00
N ASN A 133 5.08 8.70 -17.20
CA ASN A 133 6.03 7.68 -17.61
C ASN A 133 6.92 8.15 -18.75
N LEU A 134 8.15 7.65 -18.75
CA LEU A 134 9.06 7.73 -19.87
C LEU A 134 9.76 6.40 -20.01
N LEU A 135 9.43 5.68 -21.07
CA LEU A 135 9.89 4.32 -21.31
C LEU A 135 10.56 4.23 -22.67
N VAL A 136 11.52 3.33 -22.77
CA VAL A 136 12.11 2.90 -24.04
C VAL A 136 11.69 1.45 -24.25
N ASP A 137 11.03 1.20 -25.37
CA ASP A 137 10.61 -0.14 -25.77
C ASP A 137 11.59 -0.64 -26.84
N ILE A 138 12.19 -1.79 -26.60
CA ILE A 138 13.14 -2.47 -27.49
C ILE A 138 12.46 -3.69 -28.07
N PHE A 139 12.49 -3.82 -29.40
CA PHE A 139 11.89 -4.91 -30.16
C PHE A 139 12.97 -5.93 -30.56
N PRO A 140 13.14 -7.03 -29.81
CA PRO A 140 14.19 -8.02 -30.11
C PRO A 140 13.88 -8.86 -31.35
N LEU A 141 12.62 -8.96 -31.75
CA LEU A 141 12.16 -9.81 -32.84
C LEU A 141 11.85 -8.97 -34.11
N LYS A 142 12.10 -9.54 -35.27
CA LYS A 142 11.85 -8.88 -36.58
C LYS A 142 10.37 -8.50 -36.80
N ASN A 143 9.44 -9.26 -36.22
CA ASN A 143 7.99 -8.97 -36.33
C ASN A 143 7.54 -7.77 -35.48
N LYS A 144 8.42 -7.25 -34.60
CA LYS A 144 8.16 -6.08 -33.75
C LYS A 144 6.88 -6.17 -32.89
N ASN A 145 6.42 -7.37 -32.59
CA ASN A 145 5.25 -7.55 -31.76
C ASN A 145 5.63 -7.59 -30.27
N TRP A 146 6.73 -8.30 -29.94
CA TRP A 146 7.25 -8.37 -28.59
C TRP A 146 8.25 -7.24 -28.33
N HIS A 147 8.15 -6.63 -27.16
CA HIS A 147 9.09 -5.61 -26.73
C HIS A 147 9.48 -5.79 -25.26
N ILE A 148 10.65 -5.28 -24.94
CA ILE A 148 11.14 -5.11 -23.58
C ILE A 148 11.12 -3.63 -23.31
N SER A 149 10.47 -3.24 -22.20
CA SER A 149 10.34 -1.84 -21.80
C SER A 149 11.21 -1.55 -20.59
N ALA A 150 12.00 -0.50 -20.66
CA ALA A 150 12.78 0.00 -19.54
C ALA A 150 12.62 1.52 -19.44
N GLY A 151 12.60 2.05 -18.21
CA GLY A 151 12.46 3.47 -17.98
C GLY A 151 11.99 3.79 -16.58
N PHE A 152 11.14 4.77 -16.44
CA PHE A 152 10.65 5.18 -15.13
C PHE A 152 9.24 5.76 -15.18
N TYR A 153 8.60 5.69 -14.02
CA TYR A 153 7.40 6.43 -13.68
C TYR A 153 7.76 7.51 -12.65
N TYR A 154 7.14 8.67 -12.77
CA TYR A 154 7.29 9.78 -11.83
C TYR A 154 5.93 10.28 -11.38
N GLY A 155 5.72 10.37 -10.06
CA GLY A 155 4.43 10.77 -9.49
C GLY A 155 4.54 11.09 -8.00
N PRO A 156 3.39 11.25 -7.32
CA PRO A 156 3.38 11.58 -5.90
C PRO A 156 4.01 10.48 -5.05
N SER A 157 4.49 10.87 -3.89
CA SER A 157 5.02 9.92 -2.90
C SER A 157 3.93 9.22 -2.10
N SER A 158 2.71 9.74 -2.05
CA SER A 158 1.55 9.07 -1.43
C SER A 158 0.73 8.40 -2.52
N ILE A 159 0.61 7.08 -2.45
CA ILE A 159 -0.10 6.28 -3.46
C ILE A 159 -1.47 5.83 -3.01
N ALA A 160 -1.67 5.68 -1.70
CA ALA A 160 -2.96 5.31 -1.15
C ALA A 160 -3.10 5.84 0.28
N LYS A 161 -4.34 6.01 0.68
CA LYS A 161 -4.76 6.22 2.07
C LYS A 161 -5.68 5.09 2.46
N ALA A 162 -5.67 4.71 3.73
CA ALA A 162 -6.64 3.79 4.29
C ALA A 162 -7.22 4.40 5.56
N TYR A 163 -8.50 4.20 5.80
CA TYR A 163 -9.22 4.65 7.00
C TYR A 163 -10.32 3.66 7.31
N ASN A 164 -10.62 3.49 8.60
CA ASN A 164 -11.64 2.57 9.05
C ASN A 164 -13.05 3.01 8.64
N THR A 165 -13.98 2.05 8.60
CA THR A 165 -15.41 2.32 8.47
C THR A 165 -16.00 2.75 9.81
N THR A 166 -17.21 3.27 9.79
CA THR A 166 -17.93 3.59 11.04
C THR A 166 -18.46 2.34 11.74
N GLU A 167 -18.62 1.25 11.01
CA GLU A 167 -19.07 -0.04 11.55
C GLU A 167 -18.04 -0.66 12.49
N ASP A 168 -16.75 -0.40 12.26
CA ASP A 168 -15.65 -0.90 13.09
C ASP A 168 -15.35 -0.03 14.32
N MET A 169 -16.07 1.07 14.52
CA MET A 169 -15.85 1.98 15.65
C MET A 169 -15.95 1.28 17.02
N PRO A 170 -16.87 0.34 17.27
CA PRO A 170 -16.90 -0.38 18.57
C PRO A 170 -15.61 -1.13 18.84
N SER A 171 -15.09 -1.87 17.85
CA SER A 171 -13.83 -2.62 17.99
C SER A 171 -12.63 -1.69 18.19
N LEU A 172 -12.57 -0.55 17.48
CA LEU A 172 -11.50 0.44 17.65
C LEU A 172 -11.55 1.13 19.01
N ILE A 173 -12.74 1.44 19.52
CA ILE A 173 -12.94 1.97 20.88
C ILE A 173 -12.47 0.93 21.92
N ALA A 174 -12.78 -0.35 21.70
CA ALA A 174 -12.34 -1.44 22.59
C ALA A 174 -10.80 -1.56 22.60
N VAL A 175 -10.14 -1.47 21.45
CA VAL A 175 -8.67 -1.42 21.35
C VAL A 175 -8.11 -0.24 22.14
N CYS A 176 -8.68 0.96 21.99
CA CYS A 176 -8.24 2.13 22.74
C CYS A 176 -8.44 1.97 24.24
N MET A 177 -9.58 1.44 24.65
CA MET A 177 -9.87 1.18 26.09
C MET A 177 -8.88 0.17 26.65
N TYR A 178 -8.64 -0.92 25.92
CA TYR A 178 -7.67 -1.92 26.33
C TYR A 178 -6.27 -1.32 26.51
N ASN A 179 -5.80 -0.54 25.55
CA ASN A 179 -4.47 0.07 25.63
C ASN A 179 -4.34 1.10 26.75
N ARG A 180 -5.41 1.82 27.09
CA ARG A 180 -5.43 2.68 28.27
C ARG A 180 -5.35 1.89 29.58
N MET A 181 -6.04 0.74 29.66
CA MET A 181 -5.90 -0.17 30.79
C MET A 181 -4.48 -0.75 30.85
N TYR A 182 -3.96 -1.19 29.70
CA TYR A 182 -2.59 -1.68 29.59
C TYR A 182 -1.59 -0.66 30.15
N GLU A 183 -1.61 0.58 29.68
CA GLU A 183 -0.73 1.66 30.17
C GLU A 183 -0.90 1.89 31.68
N PHE A 184 -2.15 1.99 32.13
CA PHE A 184 -2.44 2.24 33.56
C PHE A 184 -1.83 1.17 34.46
N PHE A 185 -1.96 -0.09 34.11
CA PHE A 185 -1.46 -1.19 34.95
C PHE A 185 0.04 -1.41 34.77
N THR A 186 0.57 -1.41 33.55
CA THR A 186 2.01 -1.67 33.31
C THR A 186 2.90 -0.50 33.78
N GLU A 187 2.39 0.72 33.81
CA GLU A 187 3.06 1.88 34.43
C GLU A 187 2.89 1.95 35.96
N SER A 188 2.21 0.97 36.55
CA SER A 188 1.97 0.88 38.00
C SER A 188 1.21 2.09 38.58
N ARG A 189 0.37 2.75 37.77
CA ARG A 189 -0.38 3.95 38.16
C ARG A 189 -1.46 3.66 39.21
N TYR A 190 -1.89 2.41 39.32
CA TYR A 190 -2.89 1.98 40.31
C TYR A 190 -2.47 2.19 41.77
N TRP A 191 -1.20 2.45 42.06
CA TRP A 191 -0.74 2.80 43.38
C TRP A 191 -1.15 4.21 43.82
N ASP A 192 -1.21 5.17 42.85
CA ASP A 192 -1.37 6.59 43.13
C ASP A 192 -2.64 7.17 42.50
N GLU A 193 -3.22 6.49 41.52
CA GLU A 193 -4.36 6.97 40.74
C GLU A 193 -5.55 5.98 40.81
N PRO A 194 -6.79 6.46 41.00
CA PRO A 194 -7.98 5.63 40.86
C PRO A 194 -8.24 5.29 39.39
N PHE A 195 -8.53 4.01 39.10
CA PHE A 195 -8.88 3.62 37.71
C PHE A 195 -10.35 3.92 37.39
N ILE A 196 -11.26 3.63 38.34
CA ILE A 196 -12.70 3.91 38.24
C ILE A 196 -13.17 4.51 39.53
N GLY A 197 -13.93 5.60 39.48
CA GLY A 197 -14.40 6.31 40.64
C GLY A 197 -13.34 7.13 41.37
N ASN A 198 -13.37 7.23 42.67
CA ASN A 198 -12.49 8.08 43.49
C ASN A 198 -11.61 7.26 44.47
N GLU A 199 -11.72 5.96 44.45
CA GLU A 199 -10.99 5.09 45.35
C GLU A 199 -9.85 4.38 44.63
N LEU A 200 -8.72 4.24 45.33
CA LEU A 200 -7.59 3.47 44.83
C LEU A 200 -7.95 1.99 44.81
N MET A 201 -7.41 1.28 43.85
CA MET A 201 -7.57 -0.18 43.73
C MET A 201 -6.77 -0.88 44.82
N ASP A 202 -7.26 -2.06 45.24
CA ASP A 202 -6.50 -2.94 46.12
C ASP A 202 -5.17 -3.30 45.43
N PRO A 203 -4.01 -3.11 46.11
CA PRO A 203 -2.69 -3.35 45.52
C PRO A 203 -2.49 -4.79 45.02
N GLU A 204 -3.06 -5.80 45.69
CA GLU A 204 -2.93 -7.20 45.24
C GLU A 204 -3.67 -7.42 43.91
N ILE A 205 -4.84 -6.81 43.75
CA ILE A 205 -5.60 -6.83 42.49
C ILE A 205 -4.82 -6.06 41.40
N GLY A 206 -4.27 -4.90 41.77
CA GLY A 206 -3.46 -4.09 40.82
C GLY A 206 -2.25 -4.86 40.28
N MET A 207 -1.49 -5.51 41.16
CA MET A 207 -0.34 -6.33 40.75
C MET A 207 -0.74 -7.54 39.90
N ALA A 208 -1.84 -8.22 40.24
CA ALA A 208 -2.33 -9.35 39.43
C ALA A 208 -2.79 -8.92 38.03
N LEU A 209 -3.39 -7.73 37.90
CA LEU A 209 -3.78 -7.16 36.63
C LEU A 209 -2.54 -6.70 35.85
N GLN A 210 -1.56 -6.09 36.48
CA GLN A 210 -0.28 -5.71 35.85
C GLN A 210 0.38 -6.94 35.24
N GLU A 211 0.60 -8.02 35.98
CA GLU A 211 1.19 -9.25 35.46
C GLU A 211 0.40 -9.81 34.27
N ARG A 212 -0.92 -9.70 34.30
CA ARG A 212 -1.77 -10.15 33.22
C ARG A 212 -1.60 -9.30 31.97
N PHE A 213 -1.58 -7.96 32.08
CA PHE A 213 -1.37 -7.05 30.96
C PHE A 213 0.05 -7.17 30.39
N ASP A 214 1.07 -7.33 31.23
CA ASP A 214 2.46 -7.58 30.77
C ASP A 214 2.54 -8.86 29.93
N ASN A 215 1.84 -9.92 30.33
CA ASN A 215 1.79 -11.18 29.58
C ASN A 215 1.01 -11.08 28.25
N TYR A 216 -0.01 -10.21 28.18
CA TYR A 216 -0.82 -10.06 26.99
C TYR A 216 -0.18 -9.12 25.98
N GLY A 217 0.41 -8.01 26.42
CA GLY A 217 0.96 -6.95 25.59
C GLY A 217 -0.09 -5.97 25.05
N ARG A 218 0.33 -5.01 24.26
CA ARG A 218 -0.55 -4.00 23.64
C ARG A 218 -1.43 -4.61 22.55
N MET A 219 -2.53 -3.92 22.26
CA MET A 219 -3.49 -4.33 21.24
C MET A 219 -3.49 -3.29 20.08
N GLY A 220 -3.61 -3.74 18.86
CA GLY A 220 -3.74 -2.83 17.71
C GLY A 220 -4.00 -3.56 16.40
N ILE A 221 -4.02 -2.81 15.32
CA ILE A 221 -4.28 -3.31 13.98
C ILE A 221 -2.96 -3.79 13.37
N TYR A 222 -2.89 -5.05 13.00
CA TYR A 222 -1.72 -5.63 12.35
C TYR A 222 -1.62 -5.18 10.90
N LEU A 223 -0.54 -4.50 10.55
CA LEU A 223 -0.28 -3.99 9.20
C LEU A 223 0.83 -4.75 8.44
N GLY A 224 1.47 -5.73 9.09
CA GLY A 224 2.59 -6.50 8.54
C GLY A 224 3.78 -6.53 9.50
N ASP A 225 4.93 -7.00 9.03
CA ASP A 225 6.13 -7.13 9.85
C ASP A 225 7.19 -6.09 9.48
N TYR A 226 8.00 -5.69 10.46
CA TYR A 226 9.18 -4.87 10.18
C TYR A 226 10.17 -5.63 9.28
N THR A 227 10.56 -5.02 8.18
CA THR A 227 11.48 -5.62 7.21
C THR A 227 12.95 -5.41 7.55
N LYS A 228 13.24 -4.54 8.52
CA LYS A 228 14.57 -4.21 9.03
C LYS A 228 14.46 -3.81 10.49
N ASP A 229 15.58 -3.87 11.20
CA ASP A 229 15.66 -3.35 12.56
C ASP A 229 15.43 -1.84 12.58
N ILE A 230 14.68 -1.37 13.55
CA ILE A 230 14.41 0.04 13.81
C ILE A 230 15.18 0.44 15.07
N TYR A 231 15.89 1.55 14.98
CA TYR A 231 16.73 2.08 16.05
C TYR A 231 16.15 3.38 16.58
N ASP A 232 16.32 3.62 17.87
CA ASP A 232 16.09 4.92 18.50
C ASP A 232 17.23 5.91 18.17
N ILE A 233 17.14 7.12 18.75
CA ILE A 233 18.14 8.19 18.54
C ILE A 233 19.47 7.84 19.20
N ASP A 234 19.50 6.93 20.16
CA ASP A 234 20.67 6.50 20.91
C ASP A 234 21.31 5.24 20.31
N GLY A 235 20.70 4.68 19.25
CA GLY A 235 21.20 3.52 18.54
C GLY A 235 20.75 2.16 19.11
N ASN A 236 19.80 2.14 20.05
CA ASN A 236 19.24 0.89 20.55
C ASN A 236 18.15 0.37 19.60
N ILE A 237 18.04 -0.94 19.46
CA ILE A 237 16.99 -1.57 18.66
C ILE A 237 15.68 -1.47 19.42
N ILE A 238 14.70 -0.77 18.84
CA ILE A 238 13.32 -0.66 19.36
C ILE A 238 12.36 -1.68 18.73
N HIS A 239 12.60 -2.03 17.45
CA HIS A 239 11.91 -3.13 16.79
C HIS A 239 12.91 -3.91 15.94
N LYS A 240 12.82 -5.23 15.98
CA LYS A 240 13.63 -6.12 15.17
C LYS A 240 12.96 -6.41 13.84
N LYS A 241 13.76 -6.80 12.87
CA LYS A 241 13.24 -7.38 11.64
C LYS A 241 12.40 -8.61 11.96
N GLY A 242 11.16 -8.63 11.47
CA GLY A 242 10.19 -9.69 11.70
C GLY A 242 9.22 -9.43 12.86
N ASP A 243 9.45 -8.39 13.66
CA ASP A 243 8.49 -7.98 14.67
C ASP A 243 7.22 -7.45 13.97
N PRO A 244 6.02 -7.68 14.55
CA PRO A 244 4.78 -7.19 13.99
C PRO A 244 4.71 -5.65 14.04
N TYR A 245 4.34 -5.05 12.93
CA TYR A 245 4.00 -3.63 12.89
C TYR A 245 2.52 -3.45 13.24
N ILE A 246 2.26 -2.96 14.43
CA ILE A 246 0.92 -2.78 14.99
C ILE A 246 0.59 -1.29 14.99
N MET A 247 -0.54 -0.93 14.40
CA MET A 247 -1.07 0.43 14.40
C MET A 247 -2.15 0.58 15.46
N GLU A 248 -1.98 1.54 16.34
CA GLU A 248 -3.01 1.91 17.30
C GLU A 248 -3.95 2.96 16.69
N PRO A 249 -5.25 2.95 17.07
CA PRO A 249 -6.16 4.04 16.71
C PRO A 249 -5.68 5.39 17.26
N ASP A 250 -6.06 6.47 16.57
CA ASP A 250 -5.74 7.84 17.03
C ASP A 250 -6.61 8.25 18.23
N GLU A 251 -6.37 9.47 18.76
CA GLU A 251 -7.12 10.05 19.89
C GLU A 251 -8.65 10.12 19.66
N ASN A 252 -9.09 10.06 18.40
CA ASN A 252 -10.49 10.01 18.00
C ASN A 252 -10.99 8.60 17.75
N ASN A 253 -10.27 7.58 18.19
CA ASN A 253 -10.51 6.17 17.94
C ASN A 253 -10.57 5.81 16.45
N MET A 254 -9.83 6.53 15.60
CA MET A 254 -9.79 6.32 14.17
C MET A 254 -8.48 5.66 13.74
N ALA A 255 -8.58 4.65 12.90
CA ALA A 255 -7.44 4.03 12.26
C ALA A 255 -7.20 4.68 10.89
N LYS A 256 -6.04 5.29 10.69
CA LYS A 256 -5.68 5.96 9.43
C LYS A 256 -4.26 5.63 9.04
N ALA A 257 -4.11 5.04 7.87
CA ALA A 257 -2.81 4.74 7.28
C ALA A 257 -2.59 5.50 5.98
N ARG A 258 -1.33 5.77 5.67
CA ARG A 258 -0.92 6.38 4.40
C ARG A 258 0.26 5.64 3.83
N PHE A 259 0.08 5.11 2.63
CA PHE A 259 1.12 4.37 1.93
C PHE A 259 2.01 5.32 1.12
N LYS A 260 3.29 5.34 1.45
CA LYS A 260 4.29 6.19 0.80
C LYS A 260 5.31 5.38 0.02
N VAL A 261 5.73 5.93 -1.12
CA VAL A 261 6.73 5.37 -2.02
C VAL A 261 7.63 6.49 -2.56
N ASN A 262 8.70 6.14 -3.25
CA ASN A 262 9.51 7.14 -3.93
C ASN A 262 8.74 7.78 -5.09
N ARG A 263 9.01 9.07 -5.33
CA ARG A 263 8.45 9.79 -6.49
C ARG A 263 8.96 9.22 -7.80
N PHE A 264 10.24 8.92 -7.87
CA PHE A 264 10.89 8.28 -9.01
C PHE A 264 10.83 6.76 -8.84
N LYS A 265 10.26 6.08 -9.83
CA LYS A 265 9.95 4.65 -9.80
C LYS A 265 10.52 3.99 -11.05
N PRO A 266 11.74 3.44 -11.01
CA PRO A 266 12.27 2.67 -12.12
C PRO A 266 11.32 1.55 -12.53
N TYR A 267 11.28 1.24 -13.81
CA TYR A 267 10.42 0.23 -14.39
C TYR A 267 11.19 -0.64 -15.37
N LEU A 268 10.94 -1.93 -15.30
CA LEU A 268 11.40 -2.92 -16.26
C LEU A 268 10.24 -3.87 -16.57
N GLY A 269 9.96 -4.07 -17.84
CA GLY A 269 8.85 -4.91 -18.25
C GLY A 269 9.03 -5.50 -19.64
N PHE A 270 8.03 -6.23 -20.05
CA PHE A 270 7.90 -6.74 -21.40
C PHE A 270 6.44 -6.64 -21.83
N GLY A 271 6.23 -6.56 -23.14
CA GLY A 271 4.89 -6.47 -23.67
C GLY A 271 4.78 -7.06 -25.06
N TYR A 272 3.55 -7.15 -25.50
CA TYR A 272 3.20 -7.60 -26.83
C TYR A 272 2.19 -6.65 -27.45
N ASN A 273 2.44 -6.26 -28.70
CA ASN A 273 1.55 -5.45 -29.51
C ASN A 273 1.22 -6.19 -30.79
N GLY A 274 -0.04 -6.53 -31.00
CA GLY A 274 -0.55 -7.14 -32.21
C GLY A 274 -1.45 -6.21 -33.01
N LYS A 275 -1.64 -6.52 -34.30
CA LYS A 275 -2.60 -5.80 -35.13
C LYS A 275 -4.02 -6.15 -34.67
N LEU A 276 -4.86 -5.16 -34.44
CA LEU A 276 -6.27 -5.36 -34.11
C LEU A 276 -7.08 -5.83 -35.33
N LEU A 277 -6.74 -5.32 -36.52
CA LEU A 277 -7.40 -5.65 -37.78
C LEU A 277 -6.39 -6.27 -38.74
N LYS A 278 -6.72 -7.41 -39.36
CA LYS A 278 -5.84 -8.22 -40.21
C LYS A 278 -5.22 -7.44 -41.38
N ASN A 279 -5.94 -6.44 -41.90
CA ASN A 279 -5.53 -5.65 -43.06
C ASN A 279 -5.26 -4.17 -42.74
N ASN A 280 -5.14 -3.80 -41.45
CA ASN A 280 -4.94 -2.42 -41.06
C ASN A 280 -3.90 -2.34 -39.94
N ASP A 281 -2.77 -1.73 -40.22
CA ASP A 281 -1.65 -1.57 -39.28
C ASP A 281 -1.81 -0.37 -38.34
N ARG A 282 -2.88 0.44 -38.56
CA ARG A 282 -3.12 1.66 -37.77
C ARG A 282 -3.64 1.34 -36.35
N TYR A 283 -4.30 0.20 -36.18
CA TYR A 283 -4.88 -0.19 -34.89
C TYR A 283 -4.15 -1.38 -34.33
N LYS A 284 -3.59 -1.20 -33.14
CA LYS A 284 -2.89 -2.23 -32.40
C LYS A 284 -3.58 -2.48 -31.08
N ILE A 285 -3.52 -3.71 -30.61
CA ILE A 285 -3.92 -4.10 -29.26
C ILE A 285 -2.73 -4.79 -28.61
N GLY A 286 -2.48 -4.52 -27.36
CA GLY A 286 -1.35 -5.09 -26.68
C GLY A 286 -1.52 -5.15 -25.16
N PHE A 287 -0.53 -5.75 -24.53
CA PHE A 287 -0.38 -5.74 -23.11
C PHE A 287 1.07 -5.46 -22.72
N ASP A 288 1.26 -4.83 -21.60
CA ASP A 288 2.54 -4.64 -20.93
C ASP A 288 2.49 -5.29 -19.53
N CYS A 289 3.54 -6.02 -19.17
CA CYS A 289 3.73 -6.60 -17.86
C CYS A 289 5.13 -6.27 -17.36
N GLY A 290 5.26 -5.86 -16.10
CA GLY A 290 6.58 -5.49 -15.59
C GLY A 290 6.61 -5.21 -14.10
N ILE A 291 7.79 -4.89 -13.63
CA ILE A 291 8.08 -4.60 -12.23
C ILE A 291 8.40 -3.10 -12.11
N MET A 292 7.70 -2.44 -11.23
CA MET A 292 7.96 -1.07 -10.83
C MET A 292 8.67 -1.09 -9.47
N PHE A 293 9.84 -0.47 -9.39
CA PHE A 293 10.63 -0.39 -8.17
C PHE A 293 10.19 0.85 -7.39
N TRP A 294 9.35 0.63 -6.42
CA TRP A 294 8.72 1.72 -5.65
C TRP A 294 9.67 2.40 -4.70
N GLY A 295 10.70 1.69 -4.21
CA GLY A 295 11.63 2.14 -3.19
C GLY A 295 10.90 2.71 -1.98
N GLY A 296 11.48 2.58 -0.81
CA GLY A 296 10.98 3.20 0.41
C GLY A 296 12.19 3.53 1.29
N LYS A 297 12.13 4.63 2.03
CA LYS A 297 13.12 4.94 3.06
C LYS A 297 12.77 4.21 4.34
#